data_cf477715a432185755c3a4309adb5d03
#
_entry.id   cf477715a432185755c3a4309adb5d03
#
_cell.length_a   1.000
_cell.length_b   1.000
_cell.length_c   1.000
_cell.angle_alpha   90.00
_cell.angle_beta   90.00
_cell.angle_gamma   90.00
#
_symmetry.space_group_name_H-M   'P 1'
#
loop_
_entity.id
_entity.type
_entity.pdbx_description
1 polymer ?
#
loop_
_entity_poly.entity_id
_entity_poly.type
_entity_poly.pdbx_seq_one_letter_code
_entity_poly.pdbx_strand_id
1 'polypeptide(L)'
;DEEYNGVQCLQGSRIATSYPHLLKQYLDKQGVAFKSCLLNGSVEVAPRAGLADAICDLVSTGATLEANGLREVEVIYRSKAVLIQRDGELSAAKQELVDKLMTRIQGVIKARESKYIMLHAPSERLEEVIALLPGAERPTVLPLAVDQSRLAMHMVSSETLFWETMEK
;
A
#
# COMPACT_ATOMS: atom_id res chain seq x y z
N ASP A 1 -13.65 -12.95 20.08
CA ASP A 1 -12.43 -12.15 19.81
C ASP A 1 -11.26 -12.78 20.58
N GLU A 2 -10.67 -13.85 20.00
CA GLU A 2 -9.44 -14.41 20.56
C GLU A 2 -8.28 -13.47 20.23
N GLU A 3 -7.53 -13.07 21.25
CA GLU A 3 -6.37 -12.21 21.09
C GLU A 3 -5.24 -13.00 20.43
N TYR A 4 -4.73 -12.52 19.27
CA TYR A 4 -3.60 -13.15 18.60
C TYR A 4 -2.32 -12.94 19.42
N ASN A 5 -1.78 -14.01 19.97
CA ASN A 5 -0.57 -14.02 20.81
C ASN A 5 0.62 -14.72 20.12
N GLY A 6 0.65 -14.68 18.78
CA GLY A 6 1.69 -15.27 17.96
C GLY A 6 1.21 -16.51 17.20
N VAL A 7 2.06 -16.99 16.29
CA VAL A 7 1.72 -18.02 15.30
C VAL A 7 1.24 -19.35 15.94
N GLN A 8 1.66 -19.64 17.17
CA GLN A 8 1.30 -20.88 17.87
C GLN A 8 -0.23 -20.97 18.19
N CYS A 9 -0.94 -19.86 18.27
CA CYS A 9 -2.39 -19.88 18.47
C CYS A 9 -3.16 -20.41 17.24
N LEU A 10 -2.49 -20.53 16.10
CA LEU A 10 -3.05 -21.12 14.88
C LEU A 10 -2.97 -22.65 14.85
N GLN A 11 -2.45 -23.29 15.92
CA GLN A 11 -2.33 -24.74 16.02
C GLN A 11 -3.69 -25.43 15.86
N GLY A 12 -3.83 -26.28 14.85
CA GLY A 12 -5.05 -27.03 14.55
C GLY A 12 -6.16 -26.21 13.85
N SER A 13 -5.99 -24.91 13.66
CA SER A 13 -6.95 -24.02 13.00
C SER A 13 -7.21 -24.40 11.55
N ARG A 14 -8.39 -24.05 11.05
CA ARG A 14 -8.70 -24.05 9.61
C ARG A 14 -8.33 -22.71 9.04
N ILE A 15 -7.45 -22.69 8.04
CA ILE A 15 -6.99 -21.45 7.43
C ILE A 15 -7.37 -21.45 5.95
N ALA A 16 -8.20 -20.48 5.54
CA ALA A 16 -8.58 -20.31 4.16
C ALA A 16 -7.49 -19.54 3.39
N THR A 17 -7.16 -20.02 2.18
CA THR A 17 -6.10 -19.41 1.38
C THR A 17 -6.19 -19.79 -0.09
N SER A 18 -5.73 -18.88 -0.97
CA SER A 18 -5.39 -19.17 -2.36
C SER A 18 -3.91 -19.61 -2.52
N TYR A 19 -3.12 -19.58 -1.42
CA TYR A 19 -1.67 -19.84 -1.43
C TYR A 19 -1.25 -20.97 -0.46
N PRO A 20 -1.80 -22.19 -0.61
CA PRO A 20 -1.64 -23.26 0.37
C PRO A 20 -0.18 -23.70 0.56
N HIS A 21 0.61 -23.68 -0.50
CA HIS A 21 2.02 -24.08 -0.43
C HIS A 21 2.86 -23.05 0.36
N LEU A 22 2.63 -21.76 0.13
CA LEU A 22 3.33 -20.69 0.83
C LEU A 22 3.00 -20.70 2.32
N LEU A 23 1.72 -20.81 2.65
CA LEU A 23 1.24 -20.91 4.02
C LEU A 23 1.82 -22.14 4.73
N LYS A 24 1.78 -23.31 4.07
CA LYS A 24 2.34 -24.54 4.62
C LYS A 24 3.84 -24.41 4.89
N GLN A 25 4.59 -23.86 3.94
CA GLN A 25 6.04 -23.66 4.11
C GLN A 25 6.38 -22.76 5.29
N TYR A 26 5.56 -21.74 5.53
CA TYR A 26 5.74 -20.84 6.67
C TYR A 26 5.41 -21.54 8.00
N LEU A 27 4.24 -22.16 8.11
CA LEU A 27 3.77 -22.79 9.36
C LEU A 27 4.58 -24.04 9.74
N ASP A 28 5.04 -24.84 8.76
CA ASP A 28 5.94 -25.98 9.00
C ASP A 28 7.25 -25.53 9.67
N LYS A 29 7.83 -24.39 9.24
CA LYS A 29 9.04 -23.82 9.87
C LYS A 29 8.81 -23.39 11.32
N GLN A 30 7.58 -23.06 11.68
CA GLN A 30 7.19 -22.67 13.03
C GLN A 30 6.69 -23.85 13.87
N GLY A 31 6.61 -25.05 13.28
CA GLY A 31 6.13 -26.26 13.94
C GLY A 31 4.62 -26.25 14.21
N VAL A 32 3.84 -25.47 13.44
CA VAL A 32 2.40 -25.31 13.60
C VAL A 32 1.64 -26.16 12.59
N ALA A 33 0.86 -27.11 13.07
CA ALA A 33 -0.06 -27.90 12.25
C ALA A 33 -1.39 -27.16 12.06
N PHE A 34 -1.94 -27.18 10.84
CA PHE A 34 -3.18 -26.52 10.48
C PHE A 34 -3.96 -27.33 9.46
N LYS A 35 -5.20 -26.95 9.20
CA LYS A 35 -6.06 -27.49 8.14
C LYS A 35 -6.26 -26.42 7.06
N SER A 36 -5.82 -26.71 5.82
CA SER A 36 -5.99 -25.79 4.71
C SER A 36 -7.42 -25.87 4.15
N CYS A 37 -8.05 -24.71 3.97
CA CYS A 37 -9.27 -24.53 3.22
C CYS A 37 -8.92 -23.78 1.92
N LEU A 38 -8.80 -24.50 0.80
CA LEU A 38 -8.43 -23.89 -0.48
C LEU A 38 -9.61 -23.13 -1.08
N LEU A 39 -9.42 -21.85 -1.36
CA LEU A 39 -10.36 -20.99 -2.05
C LEU A 39 -9.66 -20.27 -3.21
N ASN A 40 -10.39 -20.10 -4.32
CA ASN A 40 -9.93 -19.40 -5.52
C ASN A 40 -10.53 -17.99 -5.62
N GLY A 41 -10.35 -17.17 -4.58
CA GLY A 41 -10.89 -15.83 -4.44
C GLY A 41 -11.91 -15.72 -3.30
N SER A 42 -12.27 -14.50 -2.92
CA SER A 42 -13.17 -14.17 -1.82
C SER A 42 -12.79 -14.84 -0.49
N VAL A 43 -11.49 -14.98 -0.25
CA VAL A 43 -10.94 -15.68 0.93
C VAL A 43 -11.34 -14.95 2.22
N GLU A 44 -11.48 -13.64 2.17
CA GLU A 44 -11.88 -12.76 3.27
C GLU A 44 -13.28 -13.05 3.83
N VAL A 45 -14.14 -13.70 3.04
CA VAL A 45 -15.51 -14.07 3.48
C VAL A 45 -15.52 -15.38 4.27
N ALA A 46 -14.49 -16.22 4.17
CA ALA A 46 -14.47 -17.56 4.73
C ALA A 46 -14.70 -17.62 6.25
N PRO A 47 -14.13 -16.75 7.10
CA PRO A 47 -14.40 -16.78 8.53
C PRO A 47 -15.86 -16.48 8.84
N ARG A 48 -16.43 -15.47 8.19
CA ARG A 48 -17.83 -15.08 8.38
C ARG A 48 -18.81 -16.17 7.92
N ALA A 49 -18.42 -16.94 6.91
CA ALA A 49 -19.18 -18.09 6.42
C ALA A 49 -18.98 -19.36 7.28
N GLY A 50 -18.16 -19.31 8.33
CA GLY A 50 -17.87 -20.48 9.18
C GLY A 50 -16.98 -21.53 8.54
N LEU A 51 -16.33 -21.20 7.42
CA LEU A 51 -15.48 -22.12 6.65
C LEU A 51 -14.05 -22.19 7.21
N ALA A 52 -13.57 -21.13 7.84
CA ALA A 52 -12.22 -21.02 8.37
C ALA A 52 -12.18 -20.18 9.65
N ASP A 53 -11.15 -20.40 10.45
CA ASP A 53 -10.90 -19.68 11.70
C ASP A 53 -9.97 -18.47 11.44
N ALA A 54 -9.15 -18.57 10.40
CA ALA A 54 -8.26 -17.50 9.92
C ALA A 54 -8.12 -17.55 8.40
N ILE A 55 -7.51 -16.52 7.83
CA ILE A 55 -7.18 -16.47 6.39
C ILE A 55 -5.70 -16.18 6.15
N CYS A 56 -5.21 -16.60 4.99
CA CYS A 56 -3.93 -16.19 4.46
C CYS A 56 -4.13 -15.74 3.01
N ASP A 57 -3.98 -14.46 2.76
CA ASP A 57 -4.21 -13.85 1.45
C ASP A 57 -3.28 -12.66 1.21
N LEU A 58 -3.31 -12.12 -0.02
CA LEU A 58 -2.60 -10.90 -0.38
C LEU A 58 -3.29 -9.69 0.23
N VAL A 59 -2.52 -8.89 0.94
CA VAL A 59 -2.99 -7.62 1.51
C VAL A 59 -2.23 -6.48 0.84
N SER A 60 -2.95 -5.49 0.35
CA SER A 60 -2.41 -4.24 -0.20
C SER A 60 -2.60 -3.09 0.78
N THR A 61 -3.85 -2.63 0.95
CA THR A 61 -4.19 -1.50 1.85
C THR A 61 -4.89 -1.93 3.14
N GLY A 62 -5.31 -3.20 3.24
CA GLY A 62 -6.09 -3.69 4.38
C GLY A 62 -7.58 -3.36 4.34
N ALA A 63 -8.04 -2.45 3.48
CA ALA A 63 -9.43 -2.00 3.44
C ALA A 63 -10.46 -3.14 3.27
N THR A 64 -10.14 -4.15 2.46
CA THR A 64 -11.00 -5.33 2.28
C THR A 64 -11.07 -6.19 3.55
N LEU A 65 -9.97 -6.28 4.30
CA LEU A 65 -9.94 -7.00 5.59
C LEU A 65 -10.84 -6.29 6.60
N GLU A 66 -10.67 -4.98 6.77
CA GLU A 66 -11.46 -4.16 7.71
C GLU A 66 -12.95 -4.23 7.38
N ALA A 67 -13.33 -4.13 6.10
CA ALA A 67 -14.72 -4.24 5.65
C ALA A 67 -15.36 -5.62 5.98
N ASN A 68 -14.56 -6.67 6.16
CA ASN A 68 -15.00 -8.00 6.57
C ASN A 68 -14.78 -8.29 8.07
N GLY A 69 -14.39 -7.28 8.87
CA GLY A 69 -14.13 -7.43 10.29
C GLY A 69 -12.86 -8.23 10.60
N LEU A 70 -11.90 -8.23 9.68
CA LEU A 70 -10.62 -8.90 9.82
C LEU A 70 -9.50 -7.89 10.04
N ARG A 71 -8.40 -8.33 10.64
CA ARG A 71 -7.17 -7.54 10.81
C ARG A 71 -5.95 -8.34 10.39
N GLU A 72 -4.92 -7.66 9.92
CA GLU A 72 -3.61 -8.25 9.71
C GLU A 72 -2.96 -8.56 11.06
N VAL A 73 -2.49 -9.79 11.23
CA VAL A 73 -1.84 -10.26 12.47
C VAL A 73 -0.42 -10.74 12.24
N GLU A 74 -0.10 -11.19 11.01
CA GLU A 74 1.21 -11.75 10.68
C GLU A 74 1.52 -11.57 9.19
N VAL A 75 2.72 -11.08 8.87
CA VAL A 75 3.20 -10.98 7.49
C VAL A 75 4.11 -12.15 7.19
N ILE A 76 3.60 -13.17 6.50
CA ILE A 76 4.35 -14.40 6.19
C ILE A 76 5.23 -14.27 4.96
N TYR A 77 4.93 -13.33 4.06
CA TYR A 77 5.69 -13.12 2.82
C TYR A 77 5.48 -11.70 2.28
N ARG A 78 6.51 -11.11 1.70
CA ARG A 78 6.41 -9.83 0.99
C ARG A 78 6.68 -10.05 -0.49
N SER A 79 5.76 -9.62 -1.35
CA SER A 79 5.87 -9.73 -2.80
C SER A 79 5.80 -8.36 -3.47
N LYS A 80 6.33 -8.31 -4.68
CA LYS A 80 6.19 -7.12 -5.55
C LYS A 80 5.64 -7.58 -6.90
N ALA A 81 4.69 -6.83 -7.43
CA ALA A 81 4.27 -7.02 -8.81
C ALA A 81 5.40 -6.62 -9.76
N VAL A 82 5.67 -7.45 -10.74
CA VAL A 82 6.69 -7.20 -11.76
C VAL A 82 6.11 -7.40 -13.16
N LEU A 83 6.55 -6.61 -14.10
CA LEU A 83 6.30 -6.86 -15.51
C LEU A 83 7.38 -7.82 -16.02
N ILE A 84 6.96 -8.92 -16.65
CA ILE A 84 7.87 -9.90 -17.25
C ILE A 84 7.76 -9.86 -18.77
N GLN A 85 8.87 -10.09 -19.43
CA GLN A 85 8.94 -10.27 -20.88
C GLN A 85 9.71 -11.54 -21.22
N ARG A 86 9.54 -12.02 -22.45
CA ARG A 86 10.36 -13.13 -22.96
C ARG A 86 11.83 -12.72 -22.94
N ASP A 87 12.70 -13.65 -22.58
CA ASP A 87 14.14 -13.48 -22.68
C ASP A 87 14.57 -13.32 -24.15
N GLY A 88 15.59 -12.47 -24.40
CA GLY A 88 16.13 -12.15 -25.70
C GLY A 88 15.79 -10.73 -26.19
N GLU A 89 16.39 -10.35 -27.30
CA GLU A 89 16.23 -9.02 -27.88
C GLU A 89 14.83 -8.84 -28.50
N LEU A 90 14.24 -7.69 -28.25
CA LEU A 90 13.03 -7.23 -28.92
C LEU A 90 13.40 -6.46 -30.20
N SER A 91 12.54 -6.51 -31.21
CA SER A 91 12.70 -5.58 -32.34
C SER A 91 12.55 -4.12 -31.86
N ALA A 92 13.20 -3.18 -32.51
CA ALA A 92 13.17 -1.77 -32.14
C ALA A 92 11.75 -1.22 -31.94
N ALA A 93 10.81 -1.58 -32.82
CA ALA A 93 9.41 -1.16 -32.69
C ALA A 93 8.72 -1.74 -31.44
N LYS A 94 9.03 -2.97 -31.05
CA LYS A 94 8.49 -3.57 -29.80
C LYS A 94 9.13 -2.95 -28.57
N GLN A 95 10.43 -2.68 -28.60
CA GLN A 95 11.13 -2.03 -27.51
C GLN A 95 10.55 -0.64 -27.25
N GLU A 96 10.31 0.16 -28.29
CA GLU A 96 9.68 1.47 -28.15
C GLU A 96 8.29 1.39 -27.49
N LEU A 97 7.49 0.37 -27.81
CA LEU A 97 6.19 0.17 -27.18
C LEU A 97 6.32 -0.21 -25.71
N VAL A 98 7.28 -1.07 -25.35
CA VAL A 98 7.56 -1.45 -23.96
C VAL A 98 8.00 -0.22 -23.17
N ASP A 99 8.90 0.60 -23.71
CA ASP A 99 9.40 1.80 -23.04
C ASP A 99 8.27 2.82 -22.80
N LYS A 100 7.39 3.01 -23.77
CA LYS A 100 6.19 3.84 -23.62
C LYS A 100 5.24 3.30 -22.53
N LEU A 101 5.02 1.99 -22.52
CA LEU A 101 4.19 1.34 -21.53
C LEU A 101 4.78 1.49 -20.12
N MET A 102 6.08 1.22 -19.97
CA MET A 102 6.79 1.37 -18.70
C MET A 102 6.73 2.79 -18.15
N THR A 103 6.96 3.79 -19.02
CA THR A 103 6.86 5.20 -18.64
C THR A 103 5.46 5.55 -18.11
N ARG A 104 4.40 5.05 -18.76
CA ARG A 104 3.02 5.27 -18.34
C ARG A 104 2.70 4.56 -17.01
N ILE A 105 3.12 3.30 -16.84
CA ILE A 105 2.94 2.54 -15.60
C ILE A 105 3.63 3.25 -14.44
N GLN A 106 4.89 3.65 -14.61
CA GLN A 106 5.65 4.39 -13.60
C GLN A 106 4.99 5.72 -13.24
N GLY A 107 4.47 6.44 -14.25
CA GLY A 107 3.73 7.68 -14.05
C GLY A 107 2.47 7.48 -13.21
N VAL A 108 1.70 6.43 -13.48
CA VAL A 108 0.49 6.08 -12.70
C VAL A 108 0.85 5.68 -11.27
N ILE A 109 1.88 4.86 -11.07
CA ILE A 109 2.33 4.46 -9.73
C ILE A 109 2.75 5.71 -8.94
N LYS A 110 3.61 6.55 -9.53
CA LYS A 110 4.06 7.80 -8.89
C LYS A 110 2.89 8.73 -8.55
N ALA A 111 1.92 8.88 -9.45
CA ALA A 111 0.75 9.70 -9.21
C ALA A 111 -0.14 9.18 -8.07
N ARG A 112 -0.26 7.85 -7.92
CA ARG A 112 -1.03 7.23 -6.83
C ARG A 112 -0.40 7.44 -5.45
N GLU A 113 0.92 7.46 -5.40
CA GLU A 113 1.71 7.65 -4.17
C GLU A 113 1.92 9.13 -3.83
N SER A 114 1.46 10.04 -4.70
CA SER A 114 1.66 11.48 -4.54
C SER A 114 0.37 12.20 -4.18
N LYS A 115 0.49 13.20 -3.32
CA LYS A 115 -0.59 14.16 -2.99
C LYS A 115 -0.23 15.54 -3.52
N TYR A 116 -1.17 16.17 -4.20
CA TYR A 116 -1.08 17.58 -4.53
C TYR A 116 -1.66 18.39 -3.36
N ILE A 117 -0.81 19.20 -2.77
CA ILE A 117 -1.15 20.03 -1.60
C ILE A 117 -1.30 21.46 -2.07
N MET A 118 -2.41 22.09 -1.71
CA MET A 118 -2.62 23.52 -1.84
C MET A 118 -3.00 24.07 -0.47
N LEU A 119 -2.29 25.09 -0.02
CA LEU A 119 -2.57 25.73 1.25
C LEU A 119 -2.33 27.25 1.16
N HIS A 120 -2.91 27.99 2.10
CA HIS A 120 -2.64 29.41 2.26
C HIS A 120 -1.81 29.63 3.52
N ALA A 121 -0.67 30.30 3.36
CA ALA A 121 0.23 30.66 4.45
C ALA A 121 0.31 32.17 4.64
N PRO A 122 0.49 32.66 5.88
CA PRO A 122 0.85 34.06 6.11
C PRO A 122 2.17 34.39 5.40
N SER A 123 2.24 35.52 4.70
CA SER A 123 3.44 35.90 3.95
C SER A 123 4.68 36.06 4.84
N GLU A 124 4.48 36.52 6.07
CA GLU A 124 5.53 36.73 7.07
C GLU A 124 6.12 35.41 7.61
N ARG A 125 5.38 34.30 7.51
CA ARG A 125 5.78 32.97 8.04
C ARG A 125 6.04 31.95 6.94
N LEU A 126 6.20 32.40 5.70
CA LEU A 126 6.37 31.51 4.55
C LEU A 126 7.52 30.49 4.73
N GLU A 127 8.67 30.96 5.16
CA GLU A 127 9.85 30.08 5.35
C GLU A 127 9.65 29.05 6.45
N GLU A 128 8.95 29.42 7.54
CA GLU A 128 8.59 28.47 8.60
C GLU A 128 7.67 27.37 8.09
N VAL A 129 6.65 27.76 7.28
CA VAL A 129 5.72 26.82 6.69
C VAL A 129 6.43 25.89 5.70
N ILE A 130 7.35 26.40 4.88
CA ILE A 130 8.16 25.59 3.96
C ILE A 130 9.03 24.58 4.75
N ALA A 131 9.61 25.00 5.87
CA ALA A 131 10.45 24.12 6.70
C ALA A 131 9.65 22.99 7.37
N LEU A 132 8.35 23.17 7.63
CA LEU A 132 7.46 22.14 8.17
C LEU A 132 7.03 21.09 7.13
N LEU A 133 7.24 21.35 5.85
CA LEU A 133 6.82 20.53 4.74
C LEU A 133 8.01 19.77 4.10
N PRO A 134 8.62 18.79 4.80
CA PRO A 134 9.80 18.09 4.31
C PRO A 134 9.46 17.34 3.02
N GLY A 135 10.37 17.38 2.04
CA GLY A 135 10.21 16.70 0.75
C GLY A 135 9.34 17.45 -0.27
N ALA A 136 8.83 18.63 0.03
CA ALA A 136 8.26 19.53 -0.95
C ALA A 136 9.40 20.16 -1.76
N GLU A 137 9.73 19.59 -2.91
CA GLU A 137 10.68 20.19 -3.83
C GLU A 137 10.10 21.54 -4.32
N ARG A 138 10.64 22.64 -3.82
CA ARG A 138 10.38 24.03 -4.26
C ARG A 138 8.89 24.30 -4.50
N PRO A 139 8.12 24.67 -3.48
CA PRO A 139 6.71 24.99 -3.64
C PRO A 139 6.54 26.15 -4.63
N THR A 140 5.50 26.10 -5.44
CA THR A 140 5.05 27.27 -6.20
C THR A 140 4.30 28.19 -5.25
N VAL A 141 4.72 29.43 -5.18
CA VAL A 141 4.13 30.44 -4.29
C VAL A 141 3.48 31.54 -5.14
N LEU A 142 2.19 31.81 -4.89
CA LEU A 142 1.41 32.82 -5.62
C LEU A 142 0.76 33.79 -4.63
N PRO A 143 0.73 35.10 -4.93
CA PRO A 143 -0.02 36.06 -4.13
C PRO A 143 -1.52 35.82 -4.29
N LEU A 144 -2.28 36.01 -3.20
CA LEU A 144 -3.74 36.01 -3.28
C LEU A 144 -4.24 37.33 -3.82
N ALA A 145 -5.28 37.28 -4.66
CA ALA A 145 -5.79 38.46 -5.36
C ALA A 145 -6.38 39.55 -4.44
N VAL A 146 -6.93 39.16 -3.29
CA VAL A 146 -7.65 40.05 -2.38
C VAL A 146 -6.92 40.25 -1.07
N ASP A 147 -6.22 39.23 -0.57
CA ASP A 147 -5.51 39.24 0.72
C ASP A 147 -4.01 39.15 0.51
N GLN A 148 -3.35 40.33 0.47
CA GLN A 148 -1.89 40.39 0.29
C GLN A 148 -1.10 39.95 1.52
N SER A 149 -1.72 39.74 2.67
CA SER A 149 -1.06 39.21 3.87
C SER A 149 -0.85 37.68 3.82
N ARG A 150 -1.45 37.01 2.83
CA ARG A 150 -1.37 35.56 2.65
C ARG A 150 -0.94 35.18 1.23
N LEU A 151 -0.30 34.04 1.13
CA LEU A 151 0.18 33.46 -0.11
C LEU A 151 -0.44 32.08 -0.31
N ALA A 152 -0.79 31.74 -1.54
CA ALA A 152 -1.14 30.39 -1.93
C ALA A 152 0.14 29.61 -2.23
N MET A 153 0.28 28.45 -1.63
CA MET A 153 1.39 27.53 -1.87
C MET A 153 0.85 26.26 -2.52
N HIS A 154 1.55 25.81 -3.54
CA HIS A 154 1.24 24.57 -4.25
C HIS A 154 2.46 23.68 -4.29
N MET A 155 2.29 22.39 -3.95
CA MET A 155 3.38 21.42 -3.94
C MET A 155 2.88 20.01 -4.17
N VAL A 156 3.80 19.12 -4.51
CA VAL A 156 3.55 17.68 -4.56
C VAL A 156 4.38 17.02 -3.45
N SER A 157 3.76 16.16 -2.68
CA SER A 157 4.42 15.37 -1.62
C SER A 157 4.02 13.91 -1.73
N SER A 158 4.81 13.00 -1.17
CA SER A 158 4.37 11.63 -0.98
C SER A 158 3.24 11.55 0.04
N GLU A 159 2.36 10.57 -0.10
CA GLU A 159 1.23 10.40 0.83
C GLU A 159 1.69 10.18 2.27
N THR A 160 2.73 9.38 2.48
CA THR A 160 3.31 9.13 3.81
C THR A 160 3.77 10.43 4.46
N LEU A 161 4.52 11.24 3.72
CA LEU A 161 5.07 12.50 4.20
C LEU A 161 3.98 13.55 4.48
N PHE A 162 2.90 13.52 3.70
CA PHE A 162 1.73 14.37 3.93
C PHE A 162 1.13 14.12 5.31
N TRP A 163 0.87 12.86 5.66
CA TRP A 163 0.27 12.52 6.95
C TRP A 163 1.19 12.82 8.13
N GLU A 164 2.48 12.50 8.03
CA GLU A 164 3.48 12.86 9.05
C GLU A 164 3.57 14.37 9.32
N THR A 165 3.26 15.18 8.31
CA THR A 165 3.28 16.64 8.43
C THR A 165 1.98 17.18 9.02
N MET A 166 0.84 16.57 8.68
CA MET A 166 -0.48 17.00 9.18
C MET A 166 -0.69 16.69 10.66
N GLU A 167 0.10 15.78 11.23
CA GLU A 167 0.08 15.41 12.65
C GLU A 167 0.95 16.30 13.55
N LYS A 168 1.73 17.21 12.96
CA LYS A 168 2.60 18.19 13.65
C LYS A 168 1.96 19.57 13.75
#